data_db2e5f8d94519520ff453a88805df144
#
_entry.id   db2e5f8d94519520ff453a88805df144
#
_cell.length_a   1.000
_cell.length_b   1.000
_cell.length_c   1.000
_cell.angle_alpha   90.00
_cell.angle_beta   90.00
_cell.angle_gamma   90.00
#
_symmetry.space_group_name_H-M   'P 1'
#
loop_
_entity.id
_entity.type
_entity.pdbx_description
1 polymer ?
#
loop_
_entity_poly.entity_id
_entity_poly.type
_entity_poly.pdbx_seq_one_letter_code
_entity_poly.pdbx_strand_id
1 'polypeptide(L)'
;MLANELLDNLAFRLAVFDGGWRESWVTDAGDGTFAEILPLPLDPSPACLPARAAHGSRVPLQEGATHWLDGARRLVRRGRVVVLDYARPTTAELAAIPWRSWLRTYRGHERGGAYLDSPGDQDITADVAMDQLPEPDVVRSQAQFLQRWGIDELVAEGRRAWADAAAAPDLAALAMRSRVRDAEALLDPAGLGAFTVAEWISE
;
A
#
# COMPACT_ATOMS: atom_id res chain seq x y z
N MET A 1 -10.22 -12.85 -6.56
CA MET A 1 -10.05 -11.42 -6.95
C MET A 1 -8.65 -11.00 -6.52
N LEU A 2 -7.95 -10.19 -7.31
CA LEU A 2 -6.63 -9.69 -7.00
C LEU A 2 -6.66 -8.16 -7.08
N ALA A 3 -6.12 -7.48 -6.07
CA ALA A 3 -5.86 -6.05 -6.06
C ALA A 3 -4.37 -5.84 -5.75
N ASN A 4 -3.71 -5.04 -6.58
CA ASN A 4 -2.29 -4.70 -6.43
C ASN A 4 -2.17 -3.19 -6.43
N GLU A 5 -1.58 -2.63 -5.35
CA GLU A 5 -1.43 -1.18 -5.16
C GLU A 5 -2.73 -0.42 -5.44
N LEU A 6 -3.80 -0.84 -4.79
CA LEU A 6 -5.14 -0.26 -4.95
C LEU A 6 -5.60 0.45 -3.68
N LEU A 7 -5.42 -0.17 -2.51
CA LEU A 7 -5.98 0.37 -1.27
C LEU A 7 -5.25 1.62 -0.82
N ASP A 8 -3.94 1.72 -1.10
CA ASP A 8 -3.09 2.88 -0.84
C ASP A 8 -3.55 4.15 -1.59
N ASN A 9 -4.26 3.97 -2.72
CA ASN A 9 -4.77 5.05 -3.58
C ASN A 9 -6.26 5.36 -3.35
N LEU A 10 -6.96 4.62 -2.51
CA LEU A 10 -8.36 4.93 -2.20
C LEU A 10 -8.47 6.14 -1.27
N ALA A 11 -9.54 6.90 -1.44
CA ALA A 11 -9.77 8.09 -0.64
C ALA A 11 -9.83 7.75 0.86
N PHE A 12 -9.14 8.54 1.67
CA PHE A 12 -9.09 8.43 3.13
C PHE A 12 -9.25 9.81 3.78
N ARG A 13 -9.66 9.83 5.03
CA ARG A 13 -9.58 11.02 5.87
C ARG A 13 -8.26 11.03 6.63
N LEU A 14 -7.78 12.18 7.02
CA LEU A 14 -6.52 12.31 7.74
C LEU A 14 -6.79 12.77 9.17
N ALA A 15 -6.28 12.03 10.14
CA ALA A 15 -6.28 12.43 11.55
C ALA A 15 -4.91 12.97 11.95
N VAL A 16 -4.90 14.07 12.72
CA VAL A 16 -3.70 14.76 13.23
C VAL A 16 -3.78 14.86 14.74
N PHE A 17 -2.69 14.55 15.45
CA PHE A 17 -2.63 14.66 16.90
C PHE A 17 -2.17 16.06 17.31
N ASP A 18 -3.08 16.81 17.95
CA ASP A 18 -2.85 18.14 18.50
C ASP A 18 -3.50 18.25 19.90
N GLY A 19 -2.80 17.69 20.92
CA GLY A 19 -3.35 17.53 22.26
C GLY A 19 -4.48 16.49 22.37
N GLY A 20 -4.89 15.91 21.26
CA GLY A 20 -5.91 14.91 20.99
C GLY A 20 -6.02 14.72 19.49
N TRP A 21 -6.70 13.66 19.04
CA TRP A 21 -6.90 13.42 17.61
C TRP A 21 -7.95 14.38 17.04
N ARG A 22 -7.60 15.04 15.94
CA ARG A 22 -8.46 15.95 15.18
C ARG A 22 -8.50 15.53 13.74
N GLU A 23 -9.64 15.72 13.09
CA GLU A 23 -9.74 15.51 11.65
C GLU A 23 -9.11 16.69 10.90
N SER A 24 -8.29 16.38 9.91
CA SER A 24 -7.72 17.35 8.99
C SER A 24 -8.74 17.68 7.90
N TRP A 25 -9.04 18.95 7.74
CA TRP A 25 -9.89 19.47 6.68
C TRP A 25 -9.10 20.38 5.76
N VAL A 26 -9.52 20.42 4.51
CA VAL A 26 -8.94 21.32 3.50
C VAL A 26 -9.83 22.52 3.32
N THR A 27 -9.25 23.72 3.32
CA THR A 27 -9.93 24.98 3.06
C THR A 27 -9.19 25.77 1.98
N ASP A 28 -9.91 26.64 1.29
CA ASP A 28 -9.31 27.64 0.39
C ASP A 28 -8.59 28.70 1.23
N ALA A 29 -7.31 28.94 0.95
CA ALA A 29 -6.51 29.96 1.60
C ALA A 29 -6.77 31.39 1.05
N GLY A 30 -7.57 31.52 -0.02
CA GLY A 30 -7.99 32.81 -0.61
C GLY A 30 -7.00 33.38 -1.64
N ASP A 31 -5.90 32.69 -1.92
CA ASP A 31 -4.89 33.06 -2.90
C ASP A 31 -4.78 32.04 -4.07
N GLY A 32 -5.76 31.14 -4.16
CA GLY A 32 -5.79 30.04 -5.11
C GLY A 32 -5.01 28.80 -4.63
N THR A 33 -4.56 28.79 -3.37
CA THR A 33 -3.95 27.62 -2.73
C THR A 33 -4.89 27.00 -1.71
N PHE A 34 -4.58 25.79 -1.26
CA PHE A 34 -5.30 25.09 -0.21
C PHE A 34 -4.49 25.05 1.08
N ALA A 35 -5.20 25.16 2.21
CA ALA A 35 -4.64 25.06 3.54
C ALA A 35 -5.30 23.95 4.35
N GLU A 36 -4.55 23.34 5.24
CA GLU A 36 -5.07 22.38 6.22
C GLU A 36 -5.56 23.11 7.46
N ILE A 37 -6.72 22.72 7.97
CA ILE A 37 -7.26 23.17 9.23
C ILE A 37 -7.68 21.97 10.09
N LEU A 38 -7.64 22.14 11.42
CA LEU A 38 -8.01 21.13 12.41
C LEU A 38 -9.20 21.62 13.27
N PRO A 39 -10.40 21.78 12.69
CA PRO A 39 -11.48 22.50 13.34
C PRO A 39 -12.07 21.77 14.53
N LEU A 40 -12.18 20.45 14.46
CA LEU A 40 -12.91 19.65 15.42
C LEU A 40 -12.09 18.45 15.93
N PRO A 41 -12.22 18.09 17.22
CA PRO A 41 -11.73 16.83 17.72
C PRO A 41 -12.51 15.66 17.08
N LEU A 42 -11.87 14.52 16.94
CA LEU A 42 -12.54 13.26 16.59
C LEU A 42 -13.24 12.72 17.84
N ASP A 43 -14.56 12.89 17.90
CA ASP A 43 -15.41 12.44 19.00
C ASP A 43 -16.68 11.75 18.44
N PRO A 44 -16.90 10.43 18.67
CA PRO A 44 -15.97 9.55 19.36
C PRO A 44 -14.69 9.30 18.56
N SER A 45 -13.56 9.15 19.26
CA SER A 45 -12.29 8.80 18.62
C SER A 45 -12.36 7.37 18.07
N PRO A 46 -11.99 7.13 16.78
CA PRO A 46 -11.90 5.79 16.23
C PRO A 46 -11.02 4.86 17.07
N ALA A 47 -11.44 3.60 17.24
CA ALA A 47 -10.76 2.64 18.11
C ALA A 47 -9.34 2.28 17.65
N CYS A 48 -9.03 2.44 16.35
CA CYS A 48 -7.69 2.22 15.81
C CYS A 48 -6.67 3.30 16.22
N LEU A 49 -7.14 4.47 16.68
CA LEU A 49 -6.25 5.57 17.04
C LEU A 49 -5.58 5.32 18.40
N PRO A 50 -4.24 5.44 18.51
CA PRO A 50 -3.57 5.32 19.80
C PRO A 50 -3.99 6.47 20.72
N ALA A 51 -4.15 6.18 22.03
CA ALA A 51 -4.57 7.17 23.02
C ALA A 51 -3.59 8.34 23.14
N ARG A 52 -2.33 8.16 22.76
CA ARG A 52 -1.28 9.18 22.78
C ARG A 52 -0.42 9.08 21.53
N ALA A 53 -0.01 10.23 21.00
CA ALA A 53 0.95 10.34 19.90
C ALA A 53 1.81 11.61 20.09
N ALA A 54 2.87 11.75 19.32
CA ALA A 54 3.62 13.00 19.28
C ALA A 54 2.77 14.12 18.64
N HIS A 55 2.96 15.37 19.07
CA HIS A 55 2.31 16.51 18.42
C HIS A 55 2.65 16.53 16.92
N GLY A 56 1.64 16.70 16.08
CA GLY A 56 1.77 16.67 14.62
C GLY A 56 1.85 15.27 14.02
N SER A 57 1.80 14.19 14.82
CA SER A 57 1.61 12.84 14.29
C SER A 57 0.34 12.77 13.45
N ARG A 58 0.39 12.00 12.37
CA ARG A 58 -0.72 11.83 11.43
C ARG A 58 -1.00 10.37 11.22
N VAL A 59 -2.23 10.03 10.90
CA VAL A 59 -2.64 8.69 10.44
C VAL A 59 -3.78 8.81 9.44
N PRO A 60 -3.86 7.90 8.44
CA PRO A 60 -5.01 7.81 7.56
C PRO A 60 -6.17 7.13 8.29
N LEU A 61 -7.41 7.55 8.00
CA LEU A 61 -8.64 6.84 8.35
C LEU A 61 -9.20 6.27 7.05
N GLN A 62 -9.08 4.95 6.87
CA GLN A 62 -9.19 4.28 5.56
C GLN A 62 -10.53 3.58 5.36
N GLU A 63 -11.63 4.25 5.67
CA GLU A 63 -12.99 3.71 5.47
C GLU A 63 -13.25 3.31 4.01
N GLY A 64 -12.63 4.02 3.05
CA GLY A 64 -12.72 3.68 1.63
C GLY A 64 -12.16 2.30 1.31
N ALA A 65 -11.00 1.97 1.90
CA ALA A 65 -10.37 0.65 1.76
C ALA A 65 -11.22 -0.46 2.39
N THR A 66 -11.75 -0.23 3.58
CA THR A 66 -12.66 -1.16 4.27
C THR A 66 -13.93 -1.41 3.44
N HIS A 67 -14.58 -0.38 2.94
CA HIS A 67 -15.78 -0.50 2.11
C HIS A 67 -15.52 -1.25 0.81
N TRP A 68 -14.40 -0.96 0.15
CA TRP A 68 -14.00 -1.67 -1.06
C TRP A 68 -13.80 -3.16 -0.78
N LEU A 69 -13.06 -3.48 0.27
CA LEU A 69 -12.78 -4.87 0.66
C LEU A 69 -14.05 -5.64 1.00
N ASP A 70 -14.96 -5.05 1.76
CA ASP A 70 -16.27 -5.65 2.08
C ASP A 70 -17.10 -5.90 0.81
N GLY A 71 -17.04 -4.98 -0.15
CA GLY A 71 -17.65 -5.16 -1.46
C GLY A 71 -17.05 -6.33 -2.23
N ALA A 72 -15.71 -6.39 -2.28
CA ALA A 72 -14.96 -7.45 -2.96
C ALA A 72 -15.26 -8.84 -2.36
N ARG A 73 -15.29 -8.94 -1.02
CA ARG A 73 -15.59 -10.19 -0.30
C ARG A 73 -17.01 -10.68 -0.57
N ARG A 74 -17.99 -9.77 -0.67
CA ARG A 74 -19.38 -10.14 -1.03
C ARG A 74 -19.51 -10.68 -2.46
N LEU A 75 -18.65 -10.24 -3.38
CA LEU A 75 -18.65 -10.72 -4.77
C LEU A 75 -17.98 -12.09 -4.92
N VAL A 76 -16.99 -12.39 -4.09
CA VAL A 76 -16.27 -13.68 -4.13
C VAL A 76 -16.98 -14.70 -3.26
N ARG A 77 -17.90 -15.46 -3.87
CA ARG A 77 -18.67 -16.50 -3.16
C ARG A 77 -17.83 -17.71 -2.77
N ARG A 78 -16.83 -18.05 -3.58
CA ARG A 78 -15.87 -19.14 -3.35
C ARG A 78 -14.54 -18.77 -3.93
N GLY A 79 -13.48 -18.90 -3.12
CA GLY A 79 -12.12 -18.55 -3.52
C GLY A 79 -11.50 -17.54 -2.57
N ARG A 80 -10.80 -16.52 -3.07
CA ARG A 80 -10.13 -15.55 -2.21
C ARG A 80 -10.07 -14.15 -2.82
N VAL A 81 -10.08 -13.15 -1.96
CA VAL A 81 -9.61 -11.79 -2.26
C VAL A 81 -8.17 -11.72 -1.80
N VAL A 82 -7.28 -11.28 -2.67
CA VAL A 82 -5.85 -11.10 -2.41
C VAL A 82 -5.52 -9.64 -2.64
N VAL A 83 -4.94 -8.99 -1.66
CA VAL A 83 -4.47 -7.60 -1.73
C VAL A 83 -2.96 -7.59 -1.54
N LEU A 84 -2.24 -6.92 -2.45
CA LEU A 84 -0.83 -6.61 -2.34
C LEU A 84 -0.69 -5.11 -2.23
N ASP A 85 -0.12 -4.63 -1.13
CA ASP A 85 -0.03 -3.19 -0.92
C ASP A 85 1.10 -2.80 0.05
N TYR A 86 1.44 -1.52 0.08
CA TYR A 86 2.26 -0.95 1.14
C TYR A 86 1.43 -0.93 2.42
N ALA A 87 1.84 -1.66 3.44
CA ALA A 87 1.05 -1.72 4.65
C ALA A 87 1.88 -1.72 5.93
N ARG A 88 1.22 -1.31 7.01
CA ARG A 88 1.72 -1.46 8.39
C ARG A 88 0.71 -2.28 9.19
N PRO A 89 1.18 -3.08 10.13
CA PRO A 89 0.30 -3.87 11.00
C PRO A 89 -0.75 -3.03 11.70
N THR A 90 -0.37 -1.84 12.20
CA THR A 90 -1.27 -1.01 13.00
C THR A 90 -1.21 0.48 12.66
N THR A 91 -2.31 1.16 12.87
CA THR A 91 -2.43 2.62 12.85
C THR A 91 -1.46 3.28 13.85
N ALA A 92 -1.20 2.65 14.99
CA ALA A 92 -0.26 3.14 15.98
C ALA A 92 1.19 3.18 15.45
N GLU A 93 1.60 2.22 14.62
CA GLU A 93 2.91 2.24 13.97
C GLU A 93 3.04 3.42 12.98
N LEU A 94 1.98 3.71 12.22
CA LEU A 94 1.95 4.89 11.35
C LEU A 94 2.07 6.19 12.15
N ALA A 95 1.40 6.28 13.30
CA ALA A 95 1.48 7.44 14.18
C ALA A 95 2.88 7.67 14.78
N ALA A 96 3.66 6.60 14.91
CA ALA A 96 4.98 6.63 15.55
C ALA A 96 6.13 7.04 14.60
N ILE A 97 5.90 7.07 13.30
CA ILE A 97 6.91 7.41 12.28
C ILE A 97 6.61 8.73 11.59
N PRO A 98 7.60 9.37 10.94
CA PRO A 98 7.36 10.59 10.19
C PRO A 98 6.29 10.37 9.10
N TRP A 99 5.22 11.14 9.13
CA TRP A 99 4.09 10.94 8.23
C TRP A 99 4.45 11.02 6.73
N ARG A 100 5.48 11.80 6.37
CA ARG A 100 6.00 11.85 4.99
C ARG A 100 6.65 10.56 4.50
N SER A 101 6.89 9.60 5.37
CA SER A 101 7.39 8.27 4.97
C SER A 101 6.29 7.35 4.44
N TRP A 102 5.04 7.55 4.88
CA TRP A 102 3.90 6.72 4.51
C TRP A 102 2.81 7.48 3.74
N LEU A 103 2.72 8.82 3.83
CA LEU A 103 1.86 9.66 2.99
C LEU A 103 2.74 10.29 1.90
N ARG A 104 2.51 9.89 0.67
CA ARG A 104 3.37 10.24 -0.46
C ARG A 104 2.53 10.80 -1.59
N THR A 105 3.16 11.60 -2.41
CA THR A 105 2.57 12.13 -3.65
C THR A 105 3.47 11.75 -4.83
N TYR A 106 2.85 11.52 -5.96
CA TYR A 106 3.54 11.22 -7.20
C TYR A 106 2.96 12.04 -8.35
N ARG A 107 3.83 12.58 -9.19
CA ARG A 107 3.47 13.26 -10.43
C ARG A 107 4.21 12.59 -11.58
N GLY A 108 3.47 11.90 -12.44
CA GLY A 108 4.09 10.95 -13.36
C GLY A 108 4.76 9.82 -12.58
N HIS A 109 6.06 9.61 -12.79
CA HIS A 109 6.83 8.58 -12.07
C HIS A 109 7.78 9.15 -11.01
N GLU A 110 7.65 10.44 -10.67
CA GLU A 110 8.51 11.13 -9.73
C GLU A 110 7.76 11.49 -8.44
N ARG A 111 8.50 11.63 -7.33
CA ARG A 111 7.95 12.16 -6.08
C ARG A 111 7.38 13.55 -6.30
N GLY A 112 6.13 13.75 -5.92
CA GLY A 112 5.45 15.04 -5.96
C GLY A 112 5.82 15.96 -4.80
N GLY A 113 5.13 17.11 -4.73
CA GLY A 113 5.26 18.12 -3.67
C GLY A 113 4.44 17.81 -2.42
N ALA A 114 3.93 18.86 -1.78
CA ALA A 114 2.99 18.70 -0.66
C ALA A 114 1.64 18.16 -1.20
N TYR A 115 0.93 17.40 -0.37
CA TYR A 115 -0.32 16.72 -0.81
C TYR A 115 -1.46 17.69 -1.11
N LEU A 116 -1.36 18.97 -0.73
CA LEU A 116 -2.30 20.02 -1.12
C LEU A 116 -1.87 20.80 -2.36
N ASP A 117 -0.67 20.53 -2.88
CA ASP A 117 -0.19 21.20 -4.09
C ASP A 117 -0.84 20.56 -5.33
N SER A 118 -1.12 21.39 -6.33
CA SER A 118 -1.58 20.94 -7.66
C SER A 118 -2.70 19.88 -7.61
N PRO A 119 -3.85 20.12 -6.97
CA PRO A 119 -4.94 19.17 -6.87
C PRO A 119 -5.40 18.69 -8.26
N GLY A 120 -5.52 17.36 -8.41
CA GLY A 120 -5.88 16.73 -9.68
C GLY A 120 -4.70 16.42 -10.60
N ASP A 121 -3.48 16.94 -10.32
CA ASP A 121 -2.29 16.74 -11.13
C ASP A 121 -1.28 15.78 -10.49
N GLN A 122 -1.56 15.26 -9.31
CA GLN A 122 -0.70 14.30 -8.60
C GLN A 122 -1.54 13.23 -7.89
N ASP A 123 -0.98 12.03 -7.82
CA ASP A 123 -1.54 10.95 -7.03
C ASP A 123 -1.14 11.13 -5.56
N ILE A 124 -2.03 10.79 -4.65
CA ILE A 124 -1.78 10.78 -3.20
C ILE A 124 -1.92 9.34 -2.74
N THR A 125 -0.84 8.77 -2.21
CA THR A 125 -0.83 7.40 -1.70
C THR A 125 -0.53 7.37 -0.21
N ALA A 126 -1.14 6.43 0.50
CA ALA A 126 -0.90 6.23 1.93
C ALA A 126 -0.71 4.74 2.25
N ASP A 127 0.29 4.41 3.07
CA ASP A 127 0.42 3.02 3.55
C ASP A 127 -0.90 2.56 4.20
N VAL A 128 -1.28 1.32 3.94
CA VAL A 128 -2.48 0.72 4.48
C VAL A 128 -2.25 0.31 5.94
N ALA A 129 -3.13 0.74 6.84
CA ALA A 129 -3.15 0.29 8.23
C ALA A 129 -4.02 -0.97 8.32
N MET A 130 -3.38 -2.13 8.51
CA MET A 130 -4.06 -3.43 8.49
C MET A 130 -5.12 -3.58 9.57
N ASP A 131 -4.93 -2.94 10.73
CA ASP A 131 -5.89 -2.94 11.84
C ASP A 131 -7.18 -2.14 11.56
N GLN A 132 -7.25 -1.41 10.46
CA GLN A 132 -8.47 -0.75 10.00
C GLN A 132 -9.27 -1.60 9.01
N LEU A 133 -8.72 -2.69 8.53
CA LEU A 133 -9.39 -3.62 7.61
C LEU A 133 -10.03 -4.78 8.40
N PRO A 134 -11.04 -5.44 7.83
CA PRO A 134 -11.47 -6.74 8.33
C PRO A 134 -10.28 -7.69 8.49
N GLU A 135 -10.27 -8.48 9.56
CA GLU A 135 -9.16 -9.40 9.84
C GLU A 135 -8.93 -10.35 8.66
N PRO A 136 -7.70 -10.40 8.08
CA PRO A 136 -7.37 -11.32 7.00
C PRO A 136 -7.11 -12.73 7.54
N ASP A 137 -7.45 -13.76 6.73
CA ASP A 137 -7.14 -15.15 7.06
C ASP A 137 -5.64 -15.44 6.99
N VAL A 138 -4.91 -14.71 6.12
CA VAL A 138 -3.47 -14.87 5.96
C VAL A 138 -2.82 -13.52 5.66
N VAL A 139 -1.68 -13.26 6.31
CA VAL A 139 -0.79 -12.14 6.00
C VAL A 139 0.62 -12.65 5.79
N ARG A 140 1.30 -12.19 4.75
CA ARG A 140 2.69 -12.54 4.44
C ARG A 140 3.36 -11.45 3.61
N SER A 141 4.68 -11.54 3.38
CA SER A 141 5.35 -10.68 2.41
C SER A 141 5.05 -11.14 0.96
N GLN A 142 5.21 -10.23 0.01
CA GLN A 142 5.09 -10.56 -1.41
C GLN A 142 6.08 -11.66 -1.82
N ALA A 143 7.32 -11.61 -1.33
CA ALA A 143 8.29 -12.66 -1.58
C ALA A 143 7.78 -14.03 -1.12
N GLN A 144 7.28 -14.12 0.12
CA GLN A 144 6.70 -15.37 0.66
C GLN A 144 5.47 -15.84 -0.13
N PHE A 145 4.64 -14.90 -0.57
CA PHE A 145 3.47 -15.22 -1.41
C PHE A 145 3.91 -15.82 -2.75
N LEU A 146 4.82 -15.15 -3.45
CA LEU A 146 5.28 -15.60 -4.77
C LEU A 146 6.04 -16.93 -4.69
N GLN A 147 6.86 -17.14 -3.65
CA GLN A 147 7.55 -18.40 -3.41
C GLN A 147 6.56 -19.56 -3.20
N ARG A 148 5.49 -19.33 -2.44
CA ARG A 148 4.42 -20.33 -2.28
C ARG A 148 3.74 -20.68 -3.60
N TRP A 149 3.71 -19.77 -4.56
CA TRP A 149 3.05 -19.94 -5.86
C TRP A 149 4.02 -20.28 -7.00
N GLY A 150 5.26 -20.68 -6.67
CA GLY A 150 6.18 -21.32 -7.62
C GLY A 150 7.10 -20.37 -8.38
N ILE A 151 7.37 -19.17 -7.84
CA ILE A 151 8.31 -18.24 -8.51
C ILE A 151 9.73 -18.83 -8.58
N ASP A 152 10.14 -19.65 -7.60
CA ASP A 152 11.47 -20.25 -7.56
C ASP A 152 11.68 -21.24 -8.72
N GLU A 153 10.63 -22.00 -9.09
CA GLU A 153 10.65 -22.90 -10.25
C GLU A 153 10.77 -22.12 -11.56
N LEU A 154 10.04 -21.00 -11.70
CA LEU A 154 10.14 -20.11 -12.86
C LEU A 154 11.54 -19.50 -13.00
N VAL A 155 12.14 -19.09 -11.89
CA VAL A 155 13.53 -18.58 -11.86
C VAL A 155 14.52 -19.67 -12.26
N ALA A 156 14.37 -20.89 -11.73
CA ALA A 156 15.25 -21.99 -12.06
C ALA A 156 15.13 -22.39 -13.54
N GLU A 157 13.93 -22.40 -14.11
CA GLU A 157 13.69 -22.63 -15.54
C GLU A 157 14.37 -21.54 -16.40
N GLY A 158 14.17 -20.26 -16.03
CA GLY A 158 14.78 -19.15 -16.75
C GLY A 158 16.31 -19.19 -16.75
N ARG A 159 16.91 -19.54 -15.61
CA ARG A 159 18.37 -19.70 -15.50
C ARG A 159 18.89 -20.86 -16.36
N ARG A 160 18.19 -21.99 -16.38
CA ARG A 160 18.56 -23.14 -17.25
C ARG A 160 18.49 -22.74 -18.72
N ALA A 161 17.37 -22.20 -19.18
CA ALA A 161 17.19 -21.79 -20.58
C ALA A 161 18.25 -20.76 -21.02
N TRP A 162 18.62 -19.83 -20.15
CA TRP A 162 19.72 -18.91 -20.44
C TRP A 162 21.08 -19.61 -20.53
N ALA A 163 21.39 -20.56 -19.63
CA ALA A 163 22.65 -21.29 -19.63
C ALA A 163 22.80 -22.17 -20.88
N ASP A 164 21.72 -22.85 -21.30
CA ASP A 164 21.70 -23.72 -22.49
C ASP A 164 21.92 -22.92 -23.78
N ALA A 165 21.45 -21.68 -23.84
CA ALA A 165 21.63 -20.78 -25.00
C ALA A 165 22.88 -19.88 -24.91
N ALA A 166 23.75 -20.03 -23.91
CA ALA A 166 24.81 -19.07 -23.60
C ALA A 166 25.80 -18.84 -24.76
N ALA A 167 26.05 -19.85 -25.61
CA ALA A 167 26.97 -19.78 -26.76
C ALA A 167 26.42 -18.93 -27.92
N ALA A 168 25.09 -18.92 -28.13
CA ALA A 168 24.40 -18.15 -29.16
C ALA A 168 22.98 -17.78 -28.70
N PRO A 169 22.84 -16.79 -27.82
CA PRO A 169 21.55 -16.42 -27.24
C PRO A 169 20.58 -15.92 -28.30
N ASP A 170 19.39 -16.51 -28.33
CA ASP A 170 18.27 -16.03 -29.12
C ASP A 170 17.32 -15.13 -28.33
N LEU A 171 16.25 -14.63 -28.97
CA LEU A 171 15.27 -13.76 -28.33
C LEU A 171 14.53 -14.47 -27.18
N ALA A 172 14.34 -15.79 -27.26
CA ALA A 172 13.68 -16.55 -26.21
C ALA A 172 14.57 -16.63 -24.97
N ALA A 173 15.86 -16.90 -25.13
CA ALA A 173 16.84 -16.90 -24.04
C ALA A 173 16.97 -15.52 -23.37
N LEU A 174 16.95 -14.44 -24.16
CA LEU A 174 16.95 -13.06 -23.63
C LEU A 174 15.67 -12.78 -22.83
N ALA A 175 14.50 -13.20 -23.30
CA ALA A 175 13.24 -13.05 -22.57
C ALA A 175 13.27 -13.83 -21.25
N MET A 176 13.82 -15.05 -21.22
CA MET A 176 13.95 -15.84 -20.00
C MET A 176 14.91 -15.19 -18.99
N ARG A 177 16.00 -14.61 -19.47
CA ARG A 177 16.91 -13.82 -18.61
C ARG A 177 16.22 -12.60 -18.00
N SER A 178 15.40 -11.88 -18.77
CA SER A 178 14.61 -10.75 -18.25
C SER A 178 13.67 -11.21 -17.14
N ARG A 179 12.92 -12.29 -17.33
CA ARG A 179 12.05 -12.87 -16.30
C ARG A 179 12.76 -13.19 -14.99
N VAL A 180 14.00 -13.70 -15.07
CA VAL A 180 14.81 -13.95 -13.86
C VAL A 180 15.09 -12.65 -13.11
N ARG A 181 15.48 -11.59 -13.82
CA ARG A 181 15.75 -10.27 -13.20
C ARG A 181 14.48 -9.66 -12.62
N ASP A 182 13.36 -9.77 -13.32
CA ASP A 182 12.06 -9.27 -12.85
C ASP A 182 11.64 -10.02 -11.56
N ALA A 183 11.84 -11.35 -11.53
CA ALA A 183 11.57 -12.15 -10.35
C ALA A 183 12.49 -11.80 -9.17
N GLU A 184 13.77 -11.52 -9.41
CA GLU A 184 14.71 -11.05 -8.39
C GLU A 184 14.24 -9.73 -7.77
N ALA A 185 13.75 -8.78 -8.57
CA ALA A 185 13.17 -7.52 -8.08
C ALA A 185 11.89 -7.74 -7.26
N LEU A 186 11.01 -8.66 -7.69
CA LEU A 186 9.78 -9.02 -6.98
C LEU A 186 10.03 -9.74 -5.65
N LEU A 187 11.19 -10.37 -5.50
CA LEU A 187 11.58 -11.10 -4.28
C LEU A 187 12.48 -10.28 -3.36
N ASP A 188 12.95 -9.10 -3.78
CA ASP A 188 13.86 -8.27 -2.99
C ASP A 188 13.21 -7.84 -1.67
N PRO A 189 13.73 -8.30 -0.51
CA PRO A 189 13.18 -7.95 0.80
C PRO A 189 13.37 -6.48 1.20
N ALA A 190 14.22 -5.73 0.49
CA ALA A 190 14.39 -4.29 0.67
C ALA A 190 13.55 -3.47 -0.33
N GLY A 191 12.88 -4.13 -1.27
CA GLY A 191 12.06 -3.54 -2.32
C GLY A 191 10.67 -4.17 -2.38
N LEU A 192 10.26 -4.59 -3.58
CA LEU A 192 8.90 -5.12 -3.84
C LEU A 192 8.58 -6.37 -3.02
N GLY A 193 9.58 -7.21 -2.73
CA GLY A 193 9.37 -8.41 -1.93
C GLY A 193 8.91 -8.16 -0.49
N ALA A 194 9.07 -6.94 0.01
CA ALA A 194 8.61 -6.53 1.35
C ALA A 194 7.13 -6.12 1.40
N PHE A 195 6.46 -5.92 0.25
CA PHE A 195 5.05 -5.56 0.24
C PHE A 195 4.22 -6.56 1.05
N THR A 196 3.17 -6.08 1.66
CA THR A 196 2.25 -6.93 2.41
C THR A 196 1.25 -7.57 1.45
N VAL A 197 1.09 -8.88 1.57
CA VAL A 197 0.01 -9.63 0.92
C VAL A 197 -0.95 -10.12 1.98
N ALA A 198 -2.19 -9.69 1.88
CA ALA A 198 -3.28 -10.11 2.75
C ALA A 198 -4.32 -10.89 1.93
N GLU A 199 -4.81 -12.00 2.49
CA GLU A 199 -5.76 -12.88 1.83
C GLU A 199 -7.00 -13.07 2.71
N TRP A 200 -8.20 -12.94 2.12
CA TRP A 200 -9.49 -13.27 2.70
C TRP A 200 -10.11 -14.41 1.90
N ILE A 201 -10.44 -15.51 2.58
CA ILE A 201 -10.86 -16.78 1.97
C ILE A 201 -12.38 -16.93 2.16
N SER A 202 -13.06 -17.28 1.07
CA SER A 202 -14.50 -17.66 1.07
C SER A 202 -14.60 -19.12 0.65
N GLU A 203 -15.27 -19.96 1.48
CA GLU A 203 -15.48 -21.39 1.26
C GLU A 203 -16.76 -21.69 0.47
#